data_f52cadff9798e18cfcbda880d4c93ddd
#
_entry.id   f52cadff9798e18cfcbda880d4c93ddd
#
_cell.length_a   1.000
_cell.length_b   1.000
_cell.length_c   1.000
_cell.angle_alpha   90.00
_cell.angle_beta   90.00
_cell.angle_gamma   90.00
#
_symmetry.space_group_name_H-M   'P 1'
#
loop_
_entity.id
_entity.type
_entity.pdbx_description
1 polymer ?
#
loop_
_entity_poly.entity_id
_entity_poly.type
_entity_poly.pdbx_seq_one_letter_code
_entity_poly.pdbx_strand_id
1 'polypeptide(L)'
;MLTRKVLRALVCVISIAVSMPVFADLVQTLAKVKPSIVGVGTILPTRSPARIFSGTGFVVGDGLTVVTNAHVLPKAIDQAQKESLAIISGTILRQELRDAQVIALDIEHDIALLRISGAPLQPLLLGDSSVVREGASMAFTGFPLGVVYGFFNPATHRGIVAAITPYVSPAYNSRQLDTKFIRRLDRPFDVFQLDAIAYPGNSGSPMYDPDTGVVYGVLNSVFIKESKENLLKQPSGITFVIPGNYIRDLLAKPRSP
;
A
#
# COMPACT_ATOMS: atom_id res chain seq x y z
N MET A 1 11.72 7.19 -63.72
CA MET A 1 10.49 6.68 -63.05
C MET A 1 10.75 5.77 -61.85
N LEU A 2 11.99 5.37 -61.62
CA LEU A 2 12.39 4.46 -60.52
C LEU A 2 12.55 5.18 -59.16
N THR A 3 12.87 6.48 -59.18
CA THR A 3 13.19 7.27 -57.96
C THR A 3 11.99 7.58 -57.06
N ARG A 4 10.78 7.74 -57.61
CA ARG A 4 9.58 8.03 -56.82
C ARG A 4 9.01 6.83 -56.03
N LYS A 5 9.18 5.60 -56.56
CA LYS A 5 8.74 4.36 -55.89
C LYS A 5 9.67 3.99 -54.74
N VAL A 6 10.98 4.19 -54.90
CA VAL A 6 12.00 3.94 -53.89
C VAL A 6 11.88 4.94 -52.74
N LEU A 7 11.60 6.21 -53.02
CA LEU A 7 11.37 7.24 -51.97
C LEU A 7 10.10 6.99 -51.16
N ARG A 8 9.00 6.50 -51.77
CA ARG A 8 7.78 6.13 -51.04
C ARG A 8 7.97 4.90 -50.15
N ALA A 9 8.74 3.89 -50.59
CA ALA A 9 9.09 2.74 -49.78
C ALA A 9 9.98 3.12 -48.59
N LEU A 10 10.94 4.04 -48.78
CA LEU A 10 11.81 4.54 -47.72
C LEU A 10 11.03 5.34 -46.66
N VAL A 11 10.05 6.17 -47.05
CA VAL A 11 9.20 6.92 -46.14
C VAL A 11 8.29 5.99 -45.35
N CYS A 12 7.75 4.91 -45.92
CA CYS A 12 6.96 3.91 -45.17
C CYS A 12 7.81 3.12 -44.19
N VAL A 13 9.06 2.80 -44.50
CA VAL A 13 9.96 2.08 -43.57
C VAL A 13 10.39 2.97 -42.40
N ILE A 14 10.60 4.27 -42.63
CA ILE A 14 10.97 5.23 -41.58
C ILE A 14 9.73 5.50 -40.62
N SER A 15 8.51 5.46 -41.15
CA SER A 15 7.28 5.66 -40.33
C SER A 15 6.98 4.48 -39.41
N ILE A 16 7.48 3.27 -39.69
CA ILE A 16 7.29 2.09 -38.82
C ILE A 16 8.35 2.05 -37.71
N ALA A 17 9.47 2.73 -37.84
CA ALA A 17 10.60 2.68 -36.91
C ALA A 17 10.43 3.61 -35.68
N VAL A 18 9.35 4.41 -35.54
CA VAL A 18 9.23 5.46 -34.51
C VAL A 18 8.22 5.12 -33.41
N SER A 19 7.55 3.98 -33.47
CA SER A 19 6.75 3.52 -32.33
C SER A 19 7.57 2.64 -31.37
N MET A 20 8.61 3.20 -30.76
CA MET A 20 9.18 2.59 -29.57
C MET A 20 8.13 2.67 -28.45
N PRO A 21 7.75 1.56 -27.82
CA PRO A 21 6.98 1.64 -26.61
C PRO A 21 7.81 2.45 -25.60
N VAL A 22 7.33 3.62 -25.23
CA VAL A 22 7.86 4.36 -24.08
C VAL A 22 7.48 3.54 -22.86
N PHE A 23 8.35 2.63 -22.43
CA PHE A 23 8.23 2.05 -21.11
C PHE A 23 8.34 3.21 -20.13
N ALA A 24 7.28 3.44 -19.35
CA ALA A 24 7.36 4.40 -18.27
C ALA A 24 8.45 3.90 -17.32
N ASP A 25 9.50 4.68 -17.14
CA ASP A 25 10.56 4.36 -16.20
C ASP A 25 9.98 4.46 -14.79
N LEU A 26 10.34 3.53 -13.91
CA LEU A 26 9.95 3.56 -12.49
C LEU A 26 10.23 4.95 -11.87
N VAL A 27 11.27 5.67 -12.32
CA VAL A 27 11.56 7.04 -11.87
C VAL A 27 10.38 7.98 -12.14
N GLN A 28 9.78 7.91 -13.33
CA GLN A 28 8.60 8.73 -13.68
C GLN A 28 7.36 8.28 -12.90
N THR A 29 7.18 6.97 -12.72
CA THR A 29 6.10 6.41 -11.91
C THR A 29 6.19 6.85 -10.47
N LEU A 30 7.39 6.88 -9.89
CA LEU A 30 7.62 7.36 -8.52
C LEU A 30 7.24 8.82 -8.32
N ALA A 31 7.48 9.66 -9.31
CA ALA A 31 7.07 11.07 -9.25
C ALA A 31 5.54 11.23 -9.12
N LYS A 32 4.77 10.27 -9.66
CA LYS A 32 3.30 10.23 -9.56
C LYS A 32 2.82 9.54 -8.28
N VAL A 33 3.50 8.48 -7.84
CA VAL A 33 3.06 7.66 -6.70
C VAL A 33 3.39 8.32 -5.36
N LYS A 34 4.62 8.82 -5.17
CA LYS A 34 5.08 9.34 -3.87
C LYS A 34 4.20 10.43 -3.27
N PRO A 35 3.63 11.38 -4.01
CA PRO A 35 2.74 12.40 -3.44
C PRO A 35 1.46 11.84 -2.80
N SER A 36 1.08 10.60 -3.16
CA SER A 36 -0.10 9.92 -2.65
C SER A 36 0.19 9.04 -1.43
N ILE A 37 1.47 8.88 -1.05
CA ILE A 37 1.88 8.06 0.09
C ILE A 37 1.87 8.90 1.34
N VAL A 38 1.20 8.41 2.38
CA VAL A 38 1.02 9.13 3.64
C VAL A 38 1.40 8.26 4.82
N GLY A 39 1.86 8.91 5.89
CA GLY A 39 2.03 8.27 7.18
C GLY A 39 0.73 8.23 7.95
N VAL A 40 0.45 7.11 8.62
CA VAL A 40 -0.70 6.92 9.50
C VAL A 40 -0.21 6.83 10.95
N GLY A 41 -0.86 7.57 11.85
CA GLY A 41 -0.46 7.57 13.26
C GLY A 41 -1.42 8.30 14.15
N THR A 42 -0.99 8.61 15.37
CA THR A 42 -1.78 9.39 16.35
C THR A 42 -1.02 10.61 16.81
N ILE A 43 -1.78 11.63 17.21
CA ILE A 43 -1.29 12.82 17.87
C ILE A 43 -1.93 12.87 19.27
N LEU A 44 -1.07 13.03 20.28
CA LEU A 44 -1.47 13.30 21.65
C LEU A 44 -0.61 14.48 22.15
N PRO A 45 -1.19 15.68 22.30
CA PRO A 45 -0.41 16.90 22.59
C PRO A 45 0.41 16.84 23.88
N THR A 46 -0.05 16.05 24.86
CA THR A 46 0.60 15.89 26.18
C THR A 46 1.70 14.82 26.20
N ARG A 47 1.81 14.01 25.14
CA ARG A 47 2.80 12.92 25.04
C ARG A 47 4.14 13.44 24.48
N SER A 48 5.23 12.82 24.90
CA SER A 48 6.56 13.08 24.30
C SER A 48 7.12 11.77 23.73
N PRO A 49 7.32 11.67 22.39
CA PRO A 49 6.93 12.61 21.35
C PRO A 49 5.40 12.69 21.17
N ALA A 50 4.88 13.87 20.86
CA ALA A 50 3.45 14.09 20.67
C ALA A 50 2.84 13.24 19.53
N ARG A 51 3.65 12.90 18.52
CA ARG A 51 3.26 12.15 17.33
C ARG A 51 3.82 10.74 17.42
N ILE A 52 2.96 9.74 17.21
CA ILE A 52 3.37 8.34 17.03
C ILE A 52 2.97 7.93 15.62
N PHE A 53 3.96 7.50 14.84
CA PHE A 53 3.75 6.92 13.53
C PHE A 53 3.53 5.40 13.69
N SER A 54 2.52 4.86 13.04
CA SER A 54 2.11 3.45 13.16
C SER A 54 2.35 2.64 11.87
N GLY A 55 2.23 3.29 10.72
CA GLY A 55 2.38 2.62 9.42
C GLY A 55 2.12 3.58 8.25
N THR A 56 2.05 2.99 7.08
CA THR A 56 1.83 3.68 5.81
C THR A 56 0.36 3.65 5.42
N GLY A 57 -0.06 4.62 4.62
CA GLY A 57 -1.32 4.62 3.89
C GLY A 57 -1.12 5.24 2.51
N PHE A 58 -2.13 5.15 1.66
CA PHE A 58 -2.14 5.78 0.36
C PHE A 58 -3.52 6.33 -0.01
N VAL A 59 -3.51 7.38 -0.79
CA VAL A 59 -4.71 8.14 -1.16
C VAL A 59 -5.37 7.52 -2.38
N VAL A 60 -6.71 7.41 -2.37
CA VAL A 60 -7.51 6.87 -3.47
C VAL A 60 -8.77 7.72 -3.73
N GLY A 61 -9.44 7.44 -4.84
CA GLY A 61 -10.77 7.98 -5.15
C GLY A 61 -10.78 9.49 -5.31
N ASP A 62 -11.46 10.18 -4.42
CA ASP A 62 -11.65 11.64 -4.44
C ASP A 62 -10.46 12.45 -3.86
N GLY A 63 -9.37 11.78 -3.53
CA GLY A 63 -8.21 12.43 -2.93
C GLY A 63 -8.33 12.73 -1.42
N LEU A 64 -9.44 12.34 -0.80
CA LEU A 64 -9.70 12.49 0.64
C LEU A 64 -9.92 11.17 1.35
N THR A 65 -9.80 10.05 0.62
CA THR A 65 -9.89 8.70 1.18
C THR A 65 -8.51 8.08 1.20
N VAL A 66 -8.09 7.60 2.37
CA VAL A 66 -6.81 6.91 2.57
C VAL A 66 -7.08 5.44 2.89
N VAL A 67 -6.35 4.56 2.22
CA VAL A 67 -6.31 3.12 2.49
C VAL A 67 -5.11 2.82 3.37
N THR A 68 -5.29 1.97 4.37
CA THR A 68 -4.22 1.40 5.20
C THR A 68 -4.64 0.03 5.73
N ASN A 69 -3.82 -0.64 6.55
CA ASN A 69 -4.24 -1.84 7.24
C ASN A 69 -5.03 -1.51 8.52
N ALA A 70 -5.96 -2.39 8.90
CA ALA A 70 -6.72 -2.23 10.15
C ALA A 70 -5.82 -2.30 11.39
N HIS A 71 -4.79 -3.17 11.39
CA HIS A 71 -3.84 -3.29 12.50
C HIS A 71 -2.91 -2.08 12.68
N VAL A 72 -2.80 -1.19 11.67
CA VAL A 72 -2.05 0.08 11.76
C VAL A 72 -2.78 1.07 12.65
N LEU A 73 -4.10 0.95 12.77
CA LEU A 73 -4.90 1.82 13.62
C LEU A 73 -4.68 1.52 15.11
N PRO A 74 -4.75 2.54 15.98
CA PRO A 74 -4.67 2.34 17.41
C PRO A 74 -5.88 1.50 17.89
N LYS A 75 -5.66 0.63 18.87
CA LYS A 75 -6.76 -0.17 19.49
C LYS A 75 -7.79 0.70 20.19
N ALA A 76 -7.37 1.81 20.74
CA ALA A 76 -8.21 2.82 21.38
C ALA A 76 -7.54 4.20 21.19
N ILE A 77 -8.35 5.23 21.12
CA ILE A 77 -7.93 6.64 21.10
C ILE A 77 -8.39 7.27 22.42
N ASP A 78 -7.47 7.87 23.14
CA ASP A 78 -7.79 8.58 24.39
C ASP A 78 -8.34 9.99 24.08
N GLN A 79 -9.64 10.04 23.81
CA GLN A 79 -10.34 11.30 23.53
C GLN A 79 -10.32 12.26 24.73
N ALA A 80 -10.26 11.74 25.96
CA ALA A 80 -10.22 12.57 27.16
C ALA A 80 -8.91 13.39 27.21
N GLN A 81 -7.82 12.83 26.72
CA GLN A 81 -6.54 13.53 26.59
C GLN A 81 -6.35 14.19 25.22
N LYS A 82 -7.39 14.27 24.39
CA LYS A 82 -7.35 14.86 23.03
C LYS A 82 -6.42 14.10 22.08
N GLU A 83 -6.27 12.79 22.27
CA GLU A 83 -5.61 11.98 21.25
C GLU A 83 -6.50 11.89 20.01
N SER A 84 -5.89 12.00 18.83
CA SER A 84 -6.58 11.90 17.54
C SER A 84 -5.79 11.04 16.56
N LEU A 85 -6.52 10.39 15.65
CA LEU A 85 -5.94 9.74 14.48
C LEU A 85 -5.53 10.82 13.50
N ALA A 86 -4.32 10.71 12.96
CA ALA A 86 -3.77 11.69 12.05
C ALA A 86 -3.03 11.05 10.88
N ILE A 87 -3.07 11.77 9.78
CA ILE A 87 -2.29 11.49 8.58
C ILE A 87 -1.17 12.53 8.47
N ILE A 88 0.01 12.05 8.13
CA ILE A 88 1.15 12.90 7.83
C ILE A 88 1.42 12.79 6.33
N SER A 89 1.29 13.90 5.62
CA SER A 89 1.57 14.01 4.19
C SER A 89 2.74 14.97 3.93
N GLY A 90 3.24 14.99 2.70
CA GLY A 90 4.32 15.87 2.28
C GLY A 90 5.72 15.27 2.41
N THR A 91 6.73 16.12 2.46
CA THR A 91 8.14 15.74 2.55
C THR A 91 8.69 16.04 3.94
N ILE A 92 9.89 15.54 4.25
CA ILE A 92 10.56 15.80 5.54
C ILE A 92 10.67 17.30 5.87
N LEU A 93 10.79 18.14 4.85
CA LEU A 93 10.92 19.61 5.01
C LEU A 93 9.58 20.33 5.05
N ARG A 94 8.50 19.71 4.58
CA ARG A 94 7.14 20.28 4.50
C ARG A 94 6.12 19.20 4.83
N GLN A 95 6.05 18.84 6.11
CA GLN A 95 5.04 17.93 6.62
C GLN A 95 3.73 18.66 6.87
N GLU A 96 2.65 18.10 6.41
CA GLU A 96 1.29 18.52 6.71
C GLU A 96 0.60 17.45 7.54
N LEU A 97 0.06 17.87 8.67
CA LEU A 97 -0.77 17.03 9.54
C LEU A 97 -2.22 17.25 9.20
N ARG A 98 -2.96 16.16 9.07
CA ARG A 98 -4.38 16.18 8.77
C ARG A 98 -5.12 15.25 9.72
N ASP A 99 -6.23 15.73 10.26
CA ASP A 99 -7.11 14.88 11.05
C ASP A 99 -7.71 13.79 10.15
N ALA A 100 -7.87 12.62 10.73
CA ALA A 100 -8.44 11.46 10.05
C ALA A 100 -9.52 10.79 10.88
N GLN A 101 -10.50 10.21 10.20
CA GLN A 101 -11.59 9.44 10.80
C GLN A 101 -11.70 8.10 10.08
N VAL A 102 -11.92 7.03 10.83
CA VAL A 102 -12.21 5.72 10.26
C VAL A 102 -13.61 5.73 9.67
N ILE A 103 -13.73 5.45 8.37
CA ILE A 103 -15.01 5.43 7.66
C ILE A 103 -15.45 4.02 7.25
N ALA A 104 -14.52 3.05 7.21
CA ALA A 104 -14.83 1.64 7.01
C ALA A 104 -13.69 0.76 7.51
N LEU A 105 -14.03 -0.43 7.98
CA LEU A 105 -13.10 -1.47 8.44
C LEU A 105 -13.48 -2.81 7.84
N ASP A 106 -12.49 -3.51 7.34
CA ASP A 106 -12.56 -4.92 7.02
C ASP A 106 -11.50 -5.66 7.84
N ILE A 107 -11.92 -6.17 9.00
CA ILE A 107 -11.03 -6.85 9.94
C ILE A 107 -10.59 -8.21 9.38
N GLU A 108 -11.42 -8.84 8.53
CA GLU A 108 -11.11 -10.13 7.93
C GLU A 108 -9.91 -10.02 6.98
N HIS A 109 -9.92 -9.01 6.12
CA HIS A 109 -8.85 -8.73 5.16
C HIS A 109 -7.84 -7.70 5.67
N ASP A 110 -7.95 -7.27 6.94
CA ASP A 110 -7.04 -6.29 7.56
C ASP A 110 -6.91 -4.98 6.76
N ILE A 111 -8.03 -4.42 6.31
CA ILE A 111 -8.11 -3.17 5.54
C ILE A 111 -8.88 -2.12 6.32
N ALA A 112 -8.41 -0.89 6.30
CA ALA A 112 -9.11 0.27 6.83
C ALA A 112 -9.18 1.40 5.80
N LEU A 113 -10.31 2.09 5.75
CA LEU A 113 -10.51 3.32 5.02
C LEU A 113 -10.64 4.49 5.99
N LEU A 114 -9.86 5.52 5.73
CA LEU A 114 -9.86 6.75 6.51
C LEU A 114 -10.33 7.92 5.66
N ARG A 115 -11.10 8.82 6.23
CA ARG A 115 -11.43 10.12 5.65
C ARG A 115 -10.51 11.16 6.25
N ILE A 116 -9.86 11.95 5.43
CA ILE A 116 -8.95 13.02 5.85
C ILE A 116 -9.56 14.39 5.63
N SER A 117 -9.15 15.36 6.46
CA SER A 117 -9.51 16.76 6.33
C SER A 117 -8.60 17.51 5.33
N GLY A 118 -9.02 18.71 4.94
CA GLY A 118 -8.23 19.61 4.08
C GLY A 118 -8.46 19.43 2.58
N ALA A 119 -7.55 19.97 1.77
CA ALA A 119 -7.62 19.86 0.31
C ALA A 119 -7.34 18.43 -0.17
N PRO A 120 -7.97 17.98 -1.28
CA PRO A 120 -7.69 16.67 -1.86
C PRO A 120 -6.21 16.50 -2.18
N LEU A 121 -5.66 15.32 -1.86
CA LEU A 121 -4.35 14.87 -2.30
C LEU A 121 -4.49 14.13 -3.65
N GLN A 122 -3.37 13.92 -4.33
CA GLN A 122 -3.35 13.14 -5.56
C GLN A 122 -3.73 11.68 -5.28
N PRO A 123 -4.81 11.12 -5.88
CA PRO A 123 -5.19 9.74 -5.67
C PRO A 123 -4.44 8.78 -6.58
N LEU A 124 -4.18 7.55 -6.10
CA LEU A 124 -3.74 6.42 -6.91
C LEU A 124 -4.95 5.70 -7.51
N LEU A 125 -4.75 5.12 -8.69
CA LEU A 125 -5.75 4.28 -9.34
C LEU A 125 -5.67 2.85 -8.80
N LEU A 126 -6.83 2.27 -8.49
CA LEU A 126 -6.95 0.87 -8.09
C LEU A 126 -7.26 0.02 -9.33
N GLY A 127 -6.38 -0.92 -9.64
CA GLY A 127 -6.57 -1.92 -10.68
C GLY A 127 -7.42 -3.10 -10.22
N ASP A 128 -7.72 -3.98 -11.17
CA ASP A 128 -8.32 -5.30 -10.89
C ASP A 128 -7.20 -6.28 -10.51
N SER A 129 -7.12 -6.64 -9.23
CA SER A 129 -6.07 -7.54 -8.75
C SER A 129 -6.20 -8.98 -9.27
N SER A 130 -7.32 -9.35 -9.88
CA SER A 130 -7.49 -10.67 -10.49
C SER A 130 -6.63 -10.91 -11.74
N VAL A 131 -6.11 -9.83 -12.34
CA VAL A 131 -5.20 -9.93 -13.49
C VAL A 131 -3.74 -10.19 -13.09
N VAL A 132 -3.38 -10.01 -11.82
CA VAL A 132 -2.02 -10.23 -11.31
C VAL A 132 -1.67 -11.72 -11.42
N ARG A 133 -0.45 -12.00 -11.86
CA ARG A 133 0.08 -13.35 -12.03
C ARG A 133 1.41 -13.51 -11.30
N GLU A 134 1.74 -14.74 -10.94
CA GLU A 134 3.07 -15.10 -10.47
C GLU A 134 4.13 -14.72 -11.51
N GLY A 135 5.27 -14.23 -11.06
CA GLY A 135 6.33 -13.67 -11.91
C GLY A 135 6.13 -12.20 -12.29
N ALA A 136 4.96 -11.60 -12.05
CA ALA A 136 4.74 -10.18 -12.34
C ALA A 136 5.66 -9.29 -11.50
N SER A 137 6.33 -8.32 -12.16
CA SER A 137 7.13 -7.31 -11.48
C SER A 137 6.22 -6.31 -10.78
N MET A 138 6.47 -6.06 -9.50
CA MET A 138 5.71 -5.13 -8.66
C MET A 138 6.64 -4.22 -7.89
N ALA A 139 6.14 -3.02 -7.56
CA ALA A 139 6.79 -2.10 -6.65
C ALA A 139 5.85 -1.78 -5.49
N PHE A 140 6.43 -1.38 -4.36
CA PHE A 140 5.68 -0.80 -3.25
C PHE A 140 6.45 0.36 -2.63
N THR A 141 5.74 1.34 -2.11
CA THR A 141 6.33 2.54 -1.52
C THR A 141 5.68 2.82 -0.17
N GLY A 142 6.52 3.01 0.84
CA GLY A 142 6.06 3.28 2.20
C GLY A 142 7.17 3.89 3.06
N PHE A 143 6.96 3.87 4.36
CA PHE A 143 7.89 4.45 5.33
C PHE A 143 8.56 3.35 6.16
N PRO A 144 9.55 2.62 5.58
CA PRO A 144 10.27 1.59 6.32
C PRO A 144 10.96 2.23 7.53
N LEU A 145 10.81 1.60 8.69
CA LEU A 145 11.44 2.05 9.95
C LEU A 145 11.05 3.48 10.39
N GLY A 146 10.11 4.15 9.71
CA GLY A 146 9.59 5.46 10.11
C GLY A 146 9.04 5.44 11.54
N VAL A 147 8.49 4.30 11.97
CA VAL A 147 8.04 4.03 13.34
C VAL A 147 9.18 4.10 14.36
N VAL A 148 10.42 3.75 13.95
CA VAL A 148 11.58 3.65 14.84
C VAL A 148 12.40 4.93 14.86
N TYR A 149 12.59 5.54 13.68
CA TYR A 149 13.54 6.65 13.51
C TYR A 149 12.88 7.99 13.18
N GLY A 150 11.55 8.03 13.04
CA GLY A 150 10.84 9.27 12.70
C GLY A 150 11.12 9.80 11.28
N PHE A 151 11.67 8.97 10.40
CA PHE A 151 11.97 9.39 9.02
C PHE A 151 10.71 9.38 8.16
N PHE A 152 10.38 10.53 7.58
CA PHE A 152 9.24 10.73 6.68
C PHE A 152 9.67 10.88 5.22
N ASN A 153 10.57 10.02 4.75
CA ASN A 153 10.89 9.94 3.34
C ASN A 153 10.46 8.57 2.83
N PRO A 154 9.42 8.49 1.97
CA PRO A 154 8.93 7.21 1.49
C PRO A 154 9.98 6.53 0.62
N ALA A 155 10.32 5.30 0.99
CA ALA A 155 11.23 4.43 0.24
C ALA A 155 10.44 3.48 -0.64
N THR A 156 11.00 3.20 -1.82
CA THR A 156 10.41 2.27 -2.79
C THR A 156 11.24 1.01 -2.86
N HIS A 157 10.54 -0.11 -2.86
CA HIS A 157 11.09 -1.44 -3.06
C HIS A 157 10.48 -2.04 -4.33
N ARG A 158 11.21 -2.93 -4.98
CA ARG A 158 10.76 -3.67 -6.16
C ARG A 158 10.99 -5.16 -5.95
N GLY A 159 10.07 -5.98 -6.41
CA GLY A 159 10.15 -7.44 -6.36
C GLY A 159 9.23 -8.05 -7.40
N ILE A 160 9.05 -9.36 -7.31
CA ILE A 160 8.10 -10.10 -8.13
C ILE A 160 7.03 -10.74 -7.24
N VAL A 161 5.86 -11.03 -7.80
CA VAL A 161 4.89 -11.92 -7.19
C VAL A 161 5.46 -13.34 -7.25
N ALA A 162 5.97 -13.83 -6.14
CA ALA A 162 6.60 -15.14 -6.05
C ALA A 162 5.57 -16.27 -5.99
N ALA A 163 4.42 -16.02 -5.33
CA ALA A 163 3.29 -16.96 -5.27
C ALA A 163 1.97 -16.24 -5.02
N ILE A 164 0.88 -16.87 -5.44
CA ILE A 164 -0.49 -16.54 -5.01
C ILE A 164 -0.94 -17.70 -4.13
N THR A 165 -1.16 -17.44 -2.84
CA THR A 165 -1.36 -18.50 -1.85
C THR A 165 -2.50 -18.18 -0.91
N PRO A 166 -3.28 -19.19 -0.49
CA PRO A 166 -4.28 -19.01 0.55
C PRO A 166 -3.65 -18.51 1.85
N TYR A 167 -4.23 -17.46 2.40
CA TYR A 167 -3.82 -16.97 3.70
C TYR A 167 -4.47 -17.78 4.81
N VAL A 168 -3.63 -18.54 5.52
CA VAL A 168 -4.01 -19.24 6.74
C VAL A 168 -3.19 -18.67 7.89
N SER A 169 -3.83 -17.93 8.79
CA SER A 169 -3.16 -17.45 10.00
C SER A 169 -2.84 -18.64 10.90
N PRO A 170 -1.56 -18.93 11.22
CA PRO A 170 -1.26 -20.06 12.10
C PRO A 170 -1.83 -19.80 13.51
N ALA A 171 -2.55 -20.77 14.08
CA ALA A 171 -2.91 -20.77 15.49
C ALA A 171 -1.75 -21.36 16.30
N TYR A 172 -1.12 -20.53 17.11
CA TYR A 172 0.02 -20.98 17.93
C TYR A 172 -0.41 -21.58 19.31
N ASN A 173 -1.69 -21.44 19.68
CA ASN A 173 -2.24 -22.06 20.88
C ASN A 173 -3.76 -22.25 20.76
N SER A 174 -4.32 -23.14 21.57
CA SER A 174 -5.75 -23.48 21.58
C SER A 174 -6.70 -22.30 21.90
N ARG A 175 -6.20 -21.26 22.57
CA ARG A 175 -6.99 -20.04 22.87
C ARG A 175 -7.22 -19.14 21.64
N GLN A 176 -6.47 -19.37 20.55
CA GLN A 176 -6.61 -18.65 19.28
C GLN A 176 -7.55 -19.38 18.30
N LEU A 177 -8.01 -20.58 18.67
CA LEU A 177 -8.99 -21.37 17.92
C LEU A 177 -10.40 -20.88 18.24
N ASP A 178 -10.70 -19.63 17.92
CA ASP A 178 -12.06 -19.09 18.01
C ASP A 178 -12.86 -19.41 16.71
N THR A 179 -14.17 -19.18 16.77
CA THR A 179 -15.05 -19.41 15.62
C THR A 179 -14.66 -18.59 14.36
N LYS A 180 -13.98 -17.45 14.54
CA LYS A 180 -13.48 -16.63 13.41
C LYS A 180 -12.26 -17.27 12.79
N PHE A 181 -11.38 -17.87 13.59
CA PHE A 181 -10.25 -18.63 13.09
C PHE A 181 -10.69 -19.85 12.28
N ILE A 182 -11.66 -20.62 12.81
CA ILE A 182 -12.21 -21.80 12.12
C ILE A 182 -12.84 -21.38 10.79
N ARG A 183 -13.61 -20.29 10.73
CA ARG A 183 -14.17 -19.77 9.47
C ARG A 183 -13.09 -19.39 8.45
N ARG A 184 -11.95 -18.86 8.88
CA ARG A 184 -10.82 -18.55 7.99
C ARG A 184 -10.14 -19.80 7.43
N LEU A 185 -10.13 -20.88 8.19
CA LEU A 185 -9.66 -22.19 7.69
C LEU A 185 -10.60 -22.76 6.64
N ASP A 186 -11.93 -22.58 6.83
CA ASP A 186 -12.95 -23.09 5.89
C ASP A 186 -13.04 -22.30 4.59
N ARG A 187 -12.68 -21.01 4.63
CA ARG A 187 -12.71 -20.08 3.48
C ARG A 187 -11.49 -19.16 3.50
N PRO A 188 -10.30 -19.69 3.22
CA PRO A 188 -9.11 -18.86 3.10
C PRO A 188 -9.26 -17.92 1.91
N PHE A 189 -8.77 -16.69 2.05
CA PHE A 189 -8.63 -15.78 0.92
C PHE A 189 -7.19 -15.78 0.42
N ASP A 190 -7.00 -15.58 -0.88
CA ASP A 190 -5.67 -15.55 -1.46
C ASP A 190 -4.95 -14.25 -1.17
N VAL A 191 -3.64 -14.34 -0.95
CA VAL A 191 -2.72 -13.21 -0.84
C VAL A 191 -1.57 -13.34 -1.82
N PHE A 192 -0.98 -12.23 -2.21
CA PHE A 192 0.24 -12.24 -2.99
C PHE A 192 1.44 -12.35 -2.04
N GLN A 193 2.32 -13.28 -2.32
CA GLN A 193 3.63 -13.39 -1.71
C GLN A 193 4.65 -12.72 -2.62
N LEU A 194 5.32 -11.68 -2.14
CA LEU A 194 6.38 -11.00 -2.89
C LEU A 194 7.75 -11.50 -2.46
N ASP A 195 8.65 -11.69 -3.42
CA ASP A 195 10.10 -11.77 -3.20
C ASP A 195 10.63 -10.35 -3.03
N ALA A 196 10.46 -9.83 -1.83
CA ALA A 196 10.91 -8.50 -1.43
C ALA A 196 10.89 -8.37 0.09
N ILE A 197 11.76 -7.52 0.62
CA ILE A 197 11.85 -7.27 2.06
C ILE A 197 10.97 -6.09 2.43
N ALA A 198 10.02 -6.30 3.34
CA ALA A 198 9.28 -5.24 4.01
C ALA A 198 9.74 -5.09 5.46
N TYR A 199 9.88 -3.85 5.89
CA TYR A 199 10.25 -3.47 7.26
C TYR A 199 9.03 -2.96 8.04
N PRO A 200 9.09 -2.95 9.39
CA PRO A 200 8.10 -2.25 10.21
C PRO A 200 7.88 -0.82 9.72
N GLY A 201 6.61 -0.44 9.54
CA GLY A 201 6.23 0.84 8.93
C GLY A 201 5.77 0.71 7.47
N ASN A 202 6.12 -0.37 6.76
CA ASN A 202 5.61 -0.62 5.41
C ASN A 202 4.17 -1.18 5.40
N SER A 203 3.63 -1.63 6.53
CA SER A 203 2.20 -2.01 6.61
C SER A 203 1.33 -0.87 6.10
N GLY A 204 0.39 -1.18 5.20
CA GLY A 204 -0.48 -0.20 4.56
C GLY A 204 0.09 0.44 3.28
N SER A 205 1.31 0.08 2.85
CA SER A 205 1.88 0.55 1.58
C SER A 205 1.13 -0.02 0.38
N PRO A 206 0.90 0.76 -0.70
CA PRO A 206 0.36 0.23 -1.93
C PRO A 206 1.39 -0.65 -2.63
N MET A 207 0.96 -1.81 -3.13
CA MET A 207 1.67 -2.57 -4.16
C MET A 207 1.12 -2.17 -5.52
N TYR A 208 1.98 -1.79 -6.44
CA TYR A 208 1.59 -1.28 -7.75
C TYR A 208 2.49 -1.77 -8.88
N ASP A 209 1.97 -1.71 -10.08
CA ASP A 209 2.73 -1.95 -11.31
C ASP A 209 3.79 -0.84 -11.50
N PRO A 210 5.09 -1.19 -11.66
CA PRO A 210 6.18 -0.22 -11.68
C PRO A 210 6.15 0.71 -12.89
N ASP A 211 5.45 0.35 -13.97
CA ASP A 211 5.40 1.14 -15.20
C ASP A 211 4.21 2.11 -15.21
N THR A 212 3.08 1.69 -14.64
CA THR A 212 1.83 2.46 -14.68
C THR A 212 1.49 3.18 -13.37
N GLY A 213 1.95 2.67 -12.23
CA GLY A 213 1.57 3.14 -10.88
C GLY A 213 0.17 2.69 -10.45
N VAL A 214 -0.49 1.81 -11.22
CA VAL A 214 -1.79 1.23 -10.86
C VAL A 214 -1.62 0.28 -9.68
N VAL A 215 -2.42 0.47 -8.63
CA VAL A 215 -2.34 -0.28 -7.39
C VAL A 215 -3.13 -1.58 -7.49
N TYR A 216 -2.51 -2.69 -7.12
CA TYR A 216 -3.09 -4.02 -7.12
C TYR A 216 -3.20 -4.66 -5.74
N GLY A 217 -2.72 -3.99 -4.69
CA GLY A 217 -2.82 -4.53 -3.33
C GLY A 217 -2.27 -3.61 -2.26
N VAL A 218 -2.40 -4.04 -1.00
CA VAL A 218 -1.88 -3.36 0.18
C VAL A 218 -0.99 -4.31 0.98
N LEU A 219 0.22 -3.85 1.33
CA LEU A 219 1.18 -4.64 2.08
C LEU A 219 0.69 -4.91 3.50
N ASN A 220 0.92 -6.13 3.95
CA ASN A 220 0.70 -6.54 5.33
C ASN A 220 1.97 -7.17 5.90
N SER A 221 2.71 -6.42 6.71
CA SER A 221 3.97 -6.89 7.33
C SER A 221 3.77 -7.67 8.63
N VAL A 222 2.52 -7.83 9.12
CA VAL A 222 2.22 -8.55 10.38
C VAL A 222 2.13 -10.06 10.18
N PHE A 223 1.97 -10.53 8.95
CA PHE A 223 1.90 -11.96 8.67
C PHE A 223 3.20 -12.72 9.02
N ILE A 224 4.31 -11.99 9.18
CA ILE A 224 5.57 -12.55 9.68
C ILE A 224 5.60 -12.32 11.20
N LYS A 225 5.16 -13.31 11.98
CA LYS A 225 5.14 -13.25 13.44
C LYS A 225 6.53 -13.51 14.07
N GLU A 226 7.48 -12.70 13.75
CA GLU A 226 8.68 -12.58 14.57
C GLU A 226 8.60 -11.32 15.43
N SER A 227 9.30 -11.31 16.59
CA SER A 227 9.39 -10.09 17.39
C SER A 227 9.98 -8.97 16.53
N LYS A 228 9.56 -7.72 16.76
CA LYS A 228 10.10 -6.54 16.03
C LYS A 228 11.63 -6.52 16.01
N GLU A 229 12.26 -7.04 17.06
CA GLU A 229 13.71 -7.14 17.20
C GLU A 229 14.33 -8.20 16.29
N ASN A 230 13.65 -9.33 16.07
CA ASN A 230 14.10 -10.38 15.15
C ASN A 230 13.96 -9.96 13.69
N LEU A 231 12.87 -9.25 13.34
CA LEU A 231 12.68 -8.69 11.99
C LEU A 231 13.74 -7.64 11.63
N LEU A 232 14.27 -6.92 12.62
CA LEU A 232 15.39 -5.99 12.43
C LEU A 232 16.74 -6.70 12.25
N LYS A 233 16.91 -7.89 12.88
CA LYS A 233 18.16 -8.66 12.81
C LYS A 233 18.21 -9.61 11.62
N GLN A 234 17.06 -10.18 11.24
CA GLN A 234 16.92 -11.12 10.13
C GLN A 234 15.61 -10.85 9.39
N PRO A 235 15.57 -9.84 8.49
CA PRO A 235 14.38 -9.58 7.70
C PRO A 235 14.07 -10.79 6.83
N SER A 236 12.84 -11.26 6.87
CA SER A 236 12.34 -12.28 5.94
C SER A 236 12.36 -11.70 4.52
N GLY A 237 12.90 -12.43 3.55
CA GLY A 237 12.82 -12.07 2.13
C GLY A 237 11.40 -12.15 1.54
N ILE A 238 10.40 -12.49 2.36
CA ILE A 238 9.01 -12.70 1.96
C ILE A 238 8.14 -11.58 2.52
N THR A 239 7.34 -10.97 1.65
CA THR A 239 6.34 -9.96 2.02
C THR A 239 4.96 -10.40 1.51
N PHE A 240 3.94 -10.27 2.34
CA PHE A 240 2.56 -10.56 1.96
C PHE A 240 1.80 -9.29 1.60
N VAL A 241 0.91 -9.42 0.61
CA VAL A 241 0.08 -8.33 0.10
C VAL A 241 -1.36 -8.81 -0.03
N ILE A 242 -2.28 -8.03 0.51
CA ILE A 242 -3.72 -8.26 0.38
C ILE A 242 -4.15 -7.74 -0.98
N PRO A 243 -4.85 -8.53 -1.81
CA PRO A 243 -5.32 -8.11 -3.13
C PRO A 243 -6.20 -6.88 -3.12
N GLY A 244 -6.02 -5.99 -4.11
CA GLY A 244 -6.70 -4.70 -4.21
C GLY A 244 -8.22 -4.79 -4.41
N ASN A 245 -8.74 -5.93 -4.88
CA ASN A 245 -10.18 -6.10 -5.05
C ASN A 245 -10.93 -6.00 -3.71
N TYR A 246 -10.35 -6.45 -2.60
CA TYR A 246 -10.95 -6.26 -1.26
C TYR A 246 -11.04 -4.78 -0.86
N ILE A 247 -10.11 -3.94 -1.32
CA ILE A 247 -10.20 -2.48 -1.14
C ILE A 247 -11.38 -1.92 -1.96
N ARG A 248 -11.51 -2.35 -3.22
CA ARG A 248 -12.61 -1.91 -4.11
C ARG A 248 -13.97 -2.32 -3.55
N ASP A 249 -14.08 -3.56 -3.05
CA ASP A 249 -15.30 -4.05 -2.42
C ASP A 249 -15.67 -3.25 -1.16
N LEU A 250 -14.67 -2.90 -0.33
CA LEU A 250 -14.90 -2.09 0.86
C LEU A 250 -15.32 -0.66 0.50
N LEU A 251 -14.74 -0.07 -0.55
CA LEU A 251 -15.12 1.26 -1.07
C LEU A 251 -16.53 1.29 -1.64
N ALA A 252 -16.99 0.19 -2.24
CA ALA A 252 -18.32 0.07 -2.84
C ALA A 252 -19.45 -0.18 -1.83
N LYS A 253 -19.12 -0.59 -0.58
CA LYS A 253 -20.13 -0.81 0.45
C LYS A 253 -20.84 0.51 0.80
N PRO A 254 -22.19 0.51 0.92
CA PRO A 254 -22.92 1.67 1.41
C PRO A 254 -22.35 2.10 2.77
N ARG A 255 -22.05 3.37 2.90
CA ARG A 255 -21.63 3.94 4.18
C ARG A 255 -22.89 4.18 5.00
N SER A 256 -22.96 3.58 6.18
CA SER A 256 -24.02 3.95 7.14
C SER A 256 -23.87 5.44 7.48
N PRO A 257 -24.98 6.19 7.53
CA PRO A 257 -24.98 7.61 7.84
C PRO A 257 -24.46 7.88 9.27
#